data_bb9f7147572d04cac40e420d0185e783
#
_entry.id   bb9f7147572d04cac40e420d0185e783
#
_cell.length_a   1.000
_cell.length_b   1.000
_cell.length_c   1.000
_cell.angle_alpha   90.00
_cell.angle_beta   90.00
_cell.angle_gamma   90.00
#
_symmetry.space_group_name_H-M   'P 1'
#
loop_
_entity.id
_entity.type
_entity.pdbx_description
1 polymer ?
#
loop_
_entity_poly.entity_id
_entity_poly.type
_entity_poly.pdbx_seq_one_letter_code
_entity_poly.pdbx_strand_id
1 'polypeptide(L)'
;MEEAAARWSEILREAGDDRRVREDFEAWRARAPAHAEAFLRAESARTLARSIADVPQMQALRRETLARVAQRGRRRAWLRRFAVAASLLAAIGFGVMVAGLDATRQLYHDARDTIAGNVYQTDIGQRSTVTLDDGSSITLNTDSRISVHYEPGLRSIVLERGQALFNVAKDRTRPFVVSAGGRQVTALGTEFDVRVSERMFEVTLLEGRVTVTRERRSTADPAVAIVPLAELRPGQQFVALAKAPPQVREADVKRVVSWRSGQVVFEDERLEDAVAEMNRYSRQQVVLGDDRLASLRISGAFNTGDTGTFVEALVAYFPIERDADQRSDKIVLNPRSPARG
;
A
#
# COMPACT_ATOMS: atom_id res chain seq x y z
N MET A 1 24.43 14.58 1.24
CA MET A 1 25.74 14.34 0.61
C MET A 1 25.61 14.26 -0.91
N GLU A 2 24.73 13.44 -1.45
CA GLU A 2 24.50 13.32 -2.90
C GLU A 2 24.04 14.62 -3.57
N GLU A 3 23.20 15.39 -2.90
CA GLU A 3 22.74 16.70 -3.39
C GLU A 3 23.91 17.72 -3.48
N ALA A 4 24.84 17.67 -2.54
CA ALA A 4 26.03 18.50 -2.57
C ALA A 4 26.98 18.09 -3.70
N ALA A 5 27.12 16.80 -3.97
CA ALA A 5 27.90 16.26 -5.07
C ALA A 5 27.32 16.67 -6.44
N ALA A 6 26.00 16.61 -6.60
CA ALA A 6 25.32 17.06 -7.81
C ALA A 6 25.47 18.57 -8.03
N ARG A 7 25.39 19.40 -6.98
CA ARG A 7 25.67 20.85 -7.04
C ARG A 7 27.09 21.13 -7.48
N TRP A 8 28.08 20.44 -6.93
CA TRP A 8 29.48 20.62 -7.33
C TRP A 8 29.72 20.28 -8.80
N SER A 9 29.07 19.23 -9.32
CA SER A 9 29.12 18.88 -10.74
C SER A 9 28.58 20.01 -11.65
N GLU A 10 27.58 20.75 -11.17
CA GLU A 10 27.01 21.89 -11.90
C GLU A 10 27.87 23.14 -11.80
N ILE A 11 28.36 23.48 -10.61
CA ILE A 11 29.25 24.63 -10.35
C ILE A 11 30.55 24.51 -11.16
N LEU A 12 31.21 23.35 -11.17
CA LEU A 12 32.43 23.13 -11.94
C LEU A 12 32.24 23.30 -13.45
N ARG A 13 31.06 22.96 -13.95
CA ARG A 13 30.69 23.13 -15.36
C ARG A 13 30.51 24.62 -15.73
N GLU A 14 29.85 25.38 -14.86
CA GLU A 14 29.57 26.81 -15.08
C GLU A 14 30.81 27.68 -14.88
N ALA A 15 31.63 27.32 -13.91
CA ALA A 15 32.84 28.07 -13.56
C ALA A 15 34.01 27.84 -14.52
N GLY A 16 33.97 26.80 -15.38
CA GLY A 16 35.07 26.52 -16.32
C GLY A 16 36.42 26.33 -15.64
N ASP A 17 37.36 27.23 -15.91
CA ASP A 17 38.73 27.17 -15.38
C ASP A 17 38.96 28.08 -14.15
N ASP A 18 37.91 28.50 -13.44
CA ASP A 18 38.04 29.33 -12.25
C ASP A 18 38.81 28.57 -11.15
N ARG A 19 40.01 29.10 -10.84
CA ARG A 19 40.93 28.48 -9.90
C ARG A 19 40.36 28.42 -8.48
N ARG A 20 39.60 29.42 -8.04
CA ARG A 20 39.01 29.45 -6.69
C ARG A 20 37.95 28.37 -6.51
N VAL A 21 37.12 28.20 -7.51
CA VAL A 21 36.06 27.17 -7.49
C VAL A 21 36.69 25.77 -7.45
N ARG A 22 37.79 25.54 -8.14
CA ARG A 22 38.52 24.27 -8.07
C ARG A 22 39.15 24.01 -6.72
N GLU A 23 39.75 25.03 -6.11
CA GLU A 23 40.36 24.93 -4.77
C GLU A 23 39.27 24.61 -3.72
N ASP A 24 38.12 25.25 -3.78
CA ASP A 24 36.95 24.97 -2.90
C ASP A 24 36.39 23.57 -3.11
N PHE A 25 36.30 23.11 -4.34
CA PHE A 25 35.89 21.75 -4.67
C PHE A 25 36.84 20.69 -4.11
N GLU A 26 38.17 20.88 -4.30
CA GLU A 26 39.16 19.97 -3.76
C GLU A 26 39.14 19.95 -2.23
N ALA A 27 38.94 21.09 -1.58
CA ALA A 27 38.78 21.19 -0.13
C ALA A 27 37.51 20.44 0.34
N TRP A 28 36.40 20.53 -0.40
CA TRP A 28 35.18 19.78 -0.11
C TRP A 28 35.42 18.27 -0.30
N ARG A 29 36.06 17.86 -1.39
CA ARG A 29 36.33 16.46 -1.72
C ARG A 29 37.23 15.79 -0.68
N ALA A 30 38.21 16.53 -0.16
CA ALA A 30 39.18 16.04 0.83
C ALA A 30 38.60 15.86 2.24
N ARG A 31 37.41 16.41 2.56
CA ARG A 31 36.82 16.33 3.90
C ARG A 31 36.41 14.91 4.32
N ALA A 32 36.02 14.06 3.38
CA ALA A 32 35.71 12.65 3.65
C ALA A 32 35.77 11.81 2.36
N PRO A 33 36.23 10.56 2.41
CA PRO A 33 36.24 9.65 1.25
C PRO A 33 34.86 9.51 0.57
N ALA A 34 33.79 9.55 1.35
CA ALA A 34 32.41 9.48 0.86
C ALA A 34 32.01 10.65 -0.05
N HIS A 35 32.69 11.81 0.01
CA HIS A 35 32.44 12.94 -0.89
C HIS A 35 32.96 12.66 -2.30
N ALA A 36 34.13 12.03 -2.42
CA ALA A 36 34.69 11.62 -3.70
C ALA A 36 33.82 10.57 -4.40
N GLU A 37 33.33 9.57 -3.66
CA GLU A 37 32.44 8.54 -4.18
C GLU A 37 31.08 9.11 -4.61
N ALA A 38 30.49 10.02 -3.83
CA ALA A 38 29.24 10.67 -4.18
C ALA A 38 29.38 11.51 -5.46
N PHE A 39 30.51 12.18 -5.64
CA PHE A 39 30.78 12.96 -6.85
C PHE A 39 30.95 12.07 -8.08
N LEU A 40 31.66 10.94 -7.98
CA LEU A 40 31.81 9.98 -9.07
C LEU A 40 30.47 9.38 -9.49
N ARG A 41 29.59 9.09 -8.54
CA ARG A 41 28.22 8.61 -8.84
C ARG A 41 27.38 9.66 -9.56
N ALA A 42 27.46 10.92 -9.14
CA ALA A 42 26.77 12.02 -9.79
C ALA A 42 27.24 12.24 -11.24
N GLU A 43 28.56 12.18 -11.49
CA GLU A 43 29.14 12.32 -12.83
C GLU A 43 28.80 11.11 -13.74
N SER A 44 28.80 9.89 -13.20
CA SER A 44 28.44 8.70 -13.99
C SER A 44 26.94 8.70 -14.37
N ALA A 45 26.06 9.08 -13.46
CA ALA A 45 24.63 9.22 -13.73
C ALA A 45 24.38 10.28 -14.83
N ARG A 46 25.12 11.36 -14.81
CA ARG A 46 25.03 12.44 -15.79
C ARG A 46 25.58 12.05 -17.16
N THR A 47 26.67 11.30 -17.21
CA THR A 47 27.24 10.77 -18.45
C THR A 47 26.26 9.81 -19.12
N LEU A 48 25.60 8.96 -18.34
CA LEU A 48 24.53 8.07 -18.82
C LEU A 48 23.33 8.87 -19.37
N ALA A 49 22.91 9.92 -18.69
CA ALA A 49 21.82 10.78 -19.15
C ALA A 49 22.15 11.47 -20.49
N ARG A 50 23.40 11.89 -20.69
CA ARG A 50 23.88 12.47 -21.96
C ARG A 50 23.90 11.42 -23.08
N SER A 51 24.37 10.22 -22.82
CA SER A 51 24.44 9.17 -23.84
C SER A 51 23.06 8.77 -24.37
N ILE A 52 22.03 8.87 -23.52
CA ILE A 52 20.61 8.64 -23.92
C ILE A 52 20.08 9.83 -24.75
N ALA A 53 20.50 11.06 -24.44
CA ALA A 53 20.07 12.25 -25.18
C ALA A 53 20.65 12.33 -26.61
N ASP A 54 21.78 11.71 -26.85
CA ASP A 54 22.48 11.72 -28.15
C ASP A 54 22.10 10.55 -29.07
N VAL A 55 21.12 9.73 -28.70
CA VAL A 55 20.62 8.66 -29.57
C VAL A 55 19.95 9.26 -30.81
N PRO A 56 20.38 8.88 -32.05
CA PRO A 56 19.88 9.47 -33.30
C PRO A 56 18.37 9.46 -33.44
N GLN A 57 17.68 8.46 -32.87
CA GLN A 57 16.23 8.33 -32.86
C GLN A 57 15.52 9.43 -32.05
N MET A 58 16.11 9.88 -30.95
CA MET A 58 15.58 10.98 -30.14
C MET A 58 15.78 12.34 -30.82
N GLN A 59 16.87 12.53 -31.54
CA GLN A 59 17.10 13.74 -32.34
C GLN A 59 16.16 13.81 -33.55
N ALA A 60 15.83 12.69 -34.17
CA ALA A 60 14.87 12.61 -35.25
C ALA A 60 13.44 13.01 -34.81
N LEU A 61 13.00 12.48 -33.66
CA LEU A 61 11.72 12.84 -33.04
C LEU A 61 11.61 14.33 -32.69
N ARG A 62 12.70 14.91 -32.20
CA ARG A 62 12.77 16.35 -31.86
C ARG A 62 12.71 17.25 -33.11
N ARG A 63 13.35 16.84 -34.23
CA ARG A 63 13.29 17.54 -35.49
C ARG A 63 11.92 17.45 -36.16
N GLU A 64 11.27 16.29 -36.10
CA GLU A 64 9.90 16.10 -36.63
C GLU A 64 8.85 16.91 -35.88
N THR A 65 8.94 16.99 -34.57
CA THR A 65 8.02 17.80 -33.75
C THR A 65 8.21 19.29 -33.99
N LEU A 66 9.44 19.78 -34.12
CA LEU A 66 9.76 21.18 -34.41
C LEU A 66 9.37 21.57 -35.84
N ALA A 67 9.56 20.71 -36.83
CA ALA A 67 9.15 20.95 -38.23
C ALA A 67 7.61 21.03 -38.37
N ARG A 68 6.85 20.22 -37.69
CA ARG A 68 5.36 20.27 -37.68
C ARG A 68 4.84 21.57 -37.04
N VAL A 69 5.54 22.11 -36.04
CA VAL A 69 5.16 23.37 -35.38
C VAL A 69 5.43 24.60 -36.30
N ALA A 70 6.55 24.60 -37.04
CA ALA A 70 6.95 25.72 -37.87
C ALA A 70 6.05 25.90 -39.15
N GLN A 71 5.53 24.81 -39.70
CA GLN A 71 4.73 24.84 -40.94
C GLN A 71 3.27 25.28 -40.75
N ARG A 72 2.76 25.36 -39.52
CA ARG A 72 1.38 25.75 -39.16
C ARG A 72 1.19 27.23 -38.81
N GLY A 73 2.22 28.05 -38.88
CA GLY A 73 2.27 29.40 -38.29
C GLY A 73 1.55 30.53 -39.06
N ARG A 74 1.05 30.37 -40.27
CA ARG A 74 0.57 31.53 -41.09
C ARG A 74 -0.94 31.67 -41.38
N ARG A 75 -1.75 30.67 -41.03
CA ARG A 75 -3.22 30.75 -41.25
C ARG A 75 -4.08 30.79 -39.95
N ARG A 76 -3.48 30.96 -38.78
CA ARG A 76 -4.17 30.73 -37.50
C ARG A 76 -4.27 31.89 -36.49
N ALA A 77 -3.95 33.12 -36.85
CA ALA A 77 -4.07 34.23 -35.93
C ALA A 77 -5.54 34.55 -35.53
N TRP A 78 -6.48 34.26 -36.39
CA TRP A 78 -7.92 34.51 -36.12
C TRP A 78 -8.61 33.33 -35.37
N LEU A 79 -8.23 32.10 -35.67
CA LEU A 79 -8.76 30.90 -35.02
C LEU A 79 -8.20 30.69 -33.58
N ARG A 80 -7.04 31.28 -33.25
CA ARG A 80 -6.45 31.17 -31.88
C ARG A 80 -7.29 31.84 -30.82
N ARG A 81 -8.01 32.91 -31.08
CA ARG A 81 -8.86 33.59 -30.08
C ARG A 81 -10.10 32.76 -29.72
N PHE A 82 -10.66 32.03 -30.67
CA PHE A 82 -11.79 31.12 -30.40
C PHE A 82 -11.34 29.75 -29.82
N ALA A 83 -10.16 29.24 -30.23
CA ALA A 83 -9.63 27.97 -29.72
C ALA A 83 -9.22 28.04 -28.25
N VAL A 84 -8.69 29.18 -27.77
CA VAL A 84 -8.37 29.37 -26.34
C VAL A 84 -9.62 29.44 -25.50
N ALA A 85 -10.67 30.11 -25.98
CA ALA A 85 -11.94 30.14 -25.23
C ALA A 85 -12.64 28.78 -25.23
N ALA A 86 -12.61 28.04 -26.34
CA ALA A 86 -13.16 26.69 -26.45
C ALA A 86 -12.37 25.65 -25.60
N SER A 87 -11.04 25.76 -25.55
CA SER A 87 -10.23 24.87 -24.70
C SER A 87 -10.36 25.18 -23.20
N LEU A 88 -10.56 26.43 -22.82
CA LEU A 88 -10.89 26.80 -21.43
C LEU A 88 -12.27 26.28 -21.03
N LEU A 89 -13.28 26.41 -21.88
CA LEU A 89 -14.62 25.86 -21.65
C LEU A 89 -14.62 24.34 -21.66
N ALA A 90 -13.84 23.70 -22.54
CA ALA A 90 -13.66 22.25 -22.54
C ALA A 90 -12.88 21.76 -21.30
N ALA A 91 -11.86 22.49 -20.85
CA ALA A 91 -11.12 22.15 -19.63
C ALA A 91 -11.99 22.34 -18.37
N ILE A 92 -12.80 23.40 -18.33
CA ILE A 92 -13.78 23.62 -17.24
C ILE A 92 -14.89 22.55 -17.32
N GLY A 93 -15.43 22.25 -18.50
CA GLY A 93 -16.42 21.21 -18.70
C GLY A 93 -15.90 19.81 -18.36
N PHE A 94 -14.64 19.50 -18.74
CA PHE A 94 -13.98 18.26 -18.40
C PHE A 94 -13.65 18.21 -16.89
N GLY A 95 -13.20 19.29 -16.29
CA GLY A 95 -12.97 19.39 -14.83
C GLY A 95 -14.27 19.22 -14.03
N VAL A 96 -15.37 19.85 -14.46
CA VAL A 96 -16.71 19.66 -13.86
C VAL A 96 -17.24 18.24 -14.11
N MET A 97 -16.96 17.67 -15.29
CA MET A 97 -17.35 16.29 -15.61
C MET A 97 -16.54 15.27 -14.77
N VAL A 98 -15.22 15.46 -14.60
CA VAL A 98 -14.38 14.60 -13.75
C VAL A 98 -14.74 14.77 -12.27
N ALA A 99 -14.89 16.00 -11.79
CA ALA A 99 -15.37 16.27 -10.42
C ALA A 99 -16.80 15.76 -10.20
N GLY A 100 -17.65 15.85 -11.21
CA GLY A 100 -19.00 15.27 -11.20
C GLY A 100 -19.00 13.75 -11.19
N LEU A 101 -18.06 13.10 -11.89
CA LEU A 101 -17.90 11.64 -11.87
C LEU A 101 -17.38 11.12 -10.53
N ASP A 102 -16.50 11.87 -9.87
CA ASP A 102 -16.04 11.51 -8.54
C ASP A 102 -17.13 11.78 -7.48
N ALA A 103 -17.84 12.91 -7.58
CA ALA A 103 -18.98 13.19 -6.72
C ALA A 103 -20.15 12.23 -6.95
N THR A 104 -20.43 11.84 -8.21
CA THR A 104 -21.44 10.82 -8.50
C THR A 104 -20.96 9.43 -8.10
N ARG A 105 -19.68 9.09 -8.20
CA ARG A 105 -19.14 7.85 -7.65
C ARG A 105 -19.24 7.82 -6.12
N GLN A 106 -18.89 8.89 -5.43
CA GLN A 106 -19.09 8.99 -3.99
C GLN A 106 -20.59 8.89 -3.62
N LEU A 107 -21.47 9.63 -4.31
CA LEU A 107 -22.92 9.53 -4.11
C LEU A 107 -23.47 8.14 -4.46
N TYR A 108 -22.94 7.44 -5.45
CA TYR A 108 -23.31 6.05 -5.76
C TYR A 108 -22.77 5.06 -4.72
N HIS A 109 -21.59 5.30 -4.15
CA HIS A 109 -21.08 4.50 -3.03
C HIS A 109 -21.91 4.77 -1.77
N ASP A 110 -22.14 6.04 -1.41
CA ASP A 110 -22.94 6.41 -0.26
C ASP A 110 -24.41 5.95 -0.39
N ALA A 111 -25.03 6.04 -1.60
CA ALA A 111 -26.37 5.55 -1.84
C ALA A 111 -26.49 4.03 -1.82
N ARG A 112 -25.44 3.31 -2.27
CA ARG A 112 -25.41 1.84 -2.22
C ARG A 112 -25.24 1.33 -0.80
N ASP A 113 -24.46 2.04 0.01
CA ASP A 113 -24.27 1.74 1.43
C ASP A 113 -25.54 2.06 2.24
N THR A 114 -26.30 3.08 1.86
CA THR A 114 -27.59 3.45 2.51
C THR A 114 -28.74 2.48 2.14
N ILE A 115 -28.72 1.88 0.95
CA ILE A 115 -29.76 0.92 0.50
C ILE A 115 -29.48 -0.51 1.00
N ALA A 116 -28.20 -0.85 1.28
CA ALA A 116 -27.83 -2.19 1.76
C ALA A 116 -28.07 -2.39 3.28
N GLY A 117 -28.57 -1.37 4.00
CA GLY A 117 -28.71 -1.42 5.47
C GLY A 117 -27.36 -1.80 6.10
N ASN A 118 -27.02 -1.49 7.22
CA ASN A 118 -25.89 -1.76 8.13
C ASN A 118 -24.77 -2.78 7.71
N VAL A 119 -24.64 -3.12 6.42
CA VAL A 119 -23.62 -4.06 5.90
C VAL A 119 -22.70 -3.35 4.92
N TYR A 120 -21.39 -3.41 5.18
CA TYR A 120 -20.36 -2.84 4.33
C TYR A 120 -19.38 -3.92 3.89
N GLN A 121 -18.94 -3.87 2.63
CA GLN A 121 -18.02 -4.87 2.09
C GLN A 121 -17.08 -4.28 1.04
N THR A 122 -15.97 -4.95 0.84
CA THR A 122 -14.98 -4.67 -0.19
C THR A 122 -14.72 -5.92 -1.02
N ASP A 123 -14.43 -5.73 -2.30
CA ASP A 123 -13.94 -6.80 -3.17
C ASP A 123 -12.42 -7.00 -3.01
N ILE A 124 -11.89 -8.07 -3.65
CA ILE A 124 -10.45 -8.33 -3.71
C ILE A 124 -9.74 -7.13 -4.35
N GLY A 125 -8.72 -6.59 -3.68
CA GLY A 125 -7.95 -5.42 -4.08
C GLY A 125 -8.62 -4.08 -3.77
N GLN A 126 -9.89 -4.07 -3.34
CA GLN A 126 -10.61 -2.87 -2.97
C GLN A 126 -10.37 -2.50 -1.50
N ARG A 127 -10.43 -1.21 -1.20
CA ARG A 127 -10.47 -0.64 0.17
C ARG A 127 -11.57 0.40 0.24
N SER A 128 -12.18 0.54 1.39
CA SER A 128 -13.24 1.52 1.63
C SER A 128 -13.17 2.06 3.05
N THR A 129 -13.49 3.33 3.24
CA THR A 129 -13.64 3.92 4.57
C THR A 129 -15.07 4.37 4.76
N VAL A 130 -15.65 3.98 5.87
CA VAL A 130 -17.03 4.30 6.26
C VAL A 130 -16.99 5.07 7.57
N THR A 131 -17.74 6.18 7.64
CA THR A 131 -18.00 6.90 8.89
C THR A 131 -19.36 6.51 9.41
N LEU A 132 -19.41 6.09 10.66
CA LEU A 132 -20.62 5.67 11.33
C LEU A 132 -21.32 6.85 12.04
N ASP A 133 -22.58 6.67 12.42
CA ASP A 133 -23.42 7.71 13.04
C ASP A 133 -22.88 8.23 14.39
N ASP A 134 -22.06 7.43 15.07
CA ASP A 134 -21.42 7.82 16.34
C ASP A 134 -20.10 8.61 16.14
N GLY A 135 -19.72 8.88 14.88
CA GLY A 135 -18.46 9.53 14.51
C GLY A 135 -17.26 8.59 14.46
N SER A 136 -17.43 7.28 14.72
CA SER A 136 -16.39 6.28 14.49
C SER A 136 -16.15 6.09 13.00
N SER A 137 -14.91 5.81 12.61
CA SER A 137 -14.59 5.45 11.23
C SER A 137 -14.01 4.05 11.13
N ILE A 138 -14.40 3.31 10.10
CA ILE A 138 -13.93 1.97 9.81
C ILE A 138 -13.33 1.96 8.42
N THR A 139 -12.05 1.62 8.31
CA THR A 139 -11.41 1.38 7.02
C THR A 139 -11.34 -0.12 6.77
N LEU A 140 -12.02 -0.58 5.73
CA LEU A 140 -12.03 -1.98 5.27
C LEU A 140 -10.86 -2.22 4.33
N ASN A 141 -10.13 -3.29 4.54
CA ASN A 141 -9.10 -3.78 3.63
C ASN A 141 -9.73 -4.67 2.54
N THR A 142 -8.92 -5.27 1.69
CA THR A 142 -9.32 -6.22 0.63
C THR A 142 -10.22 -7.34 1.17
N ASP A 143 -11.22 -7.75 0.38
CA ASP A 143 -12.14 -8.86 0.66
C ASP A 143 -12.66 -8.88 2.10
N SER A 144 -13.17 -7.75 2.56
CA SER A 144 -13.66 -7.59 3.93
C SER A 144 -15.16 -7.38 3.94
N ARG A 145 -15.81 -7.86 4.99
CA ARG A 145 -17.24 -7.67 5.20
C ARG A 145 -17.55 -7.45 6.67
N ILE A 146 -18.27 -6.36 6.96
CA ILE A 146 -18.77 -6.05 8.29
C ILE A 146 -20.28 -5.84 8.28
N SER A 147 -20.87 -6.11 9.43
CA SER A 147 -22.28 -5.77 9.73
C SER A 147 -22.31 -4.90 10.98
N VAL A 148 -23.03 -3.79 10.93
CA VAL A 148 -23.15 -2.81 12.01
C VAL A 148 -24.51 -2.97 12.69
N HIS A 149 -24.52 -3.10 14.02
CA HIS A 149 -25.72 -3.26 14.82
C HIS A 149 -25.63 -2.35 16.05
N TYR A 150 -26.25 -1.19 15.98
CA TYR A 150 -26.28 -0.25 17.10
C TYR A 150 -27.58 -0.43 17.89
N GLU A 151 -27.43 -0.59 19.19
CA GLU A 151 -28.50 -0.70 20.16
C GLU A 151 -28.40 0.41 21.23
N PRO A 152 -29.47 0.69 21.97
CA PRO A 152 -29.43 1.66 23.08
C PRO A 152 -28.41 1.26 24.13
N GLY A 153 -27.22 1.50 24.14
CA GLY A 153 -26.18 1.15 25.13
C GLY A 153 -25.07 0.26 24.59
N LEU A 154 -25.12 -0.16 23.32
CA LEU A 154 -24.11 -1.01 22.72
C LEU A 154 -23.89 -0.63 21.24
N ARG A 155 -22.62 -0.47 20.85
CA ARG A 155 -22.20 -0.31 19.45
C ARG A 155 -21.55 -1.63 19.00
N SER A 156 -22.33 -2.49 18.36
CA SER A 156 -21.89 -3.83 17.95
C SER A 156 -21.56 -3.87 16.48
N ILE A 157 -20.39 -4.41 16.15
CA ILE A 157 -19.92 -4.67 14.79
C ILE A 157 -19.58 -6.16 14.68
N VAL A 158 -19.95 -6.77 13.60
CA VAL A 158 -19.49 -8.13 13.26
C VAL A 158 -18.56 -8.04 12.06
N LEU A 159 -17.28 -8.39 12.23
CA LEU A 159 -16.35 -8.59 11.12
C LEU A 159 -16.43 -10.06 10.70
N GLU A 160 -17.15 -10.32 9.61
CA GLU A 160 -17.42 -11.66 9.11
C GLU A 160 -16.18 -12.29 8.47
N ARG A 161 -15.44 -11.50 7.69
CA ARG A 161 -14.17 -11.88 7.03
C ARG A 161 -13.33 -10.67 6.70
N GLY A 162 -12.05 -10.89 6.48
CA GLY A 162 -11.10 -9.90 6.02
C GLY A 162 -10.39 -9.14 7.14
N GLN A 163 -10.21 -7.85 6.95
CA GLN A 163 -9.45 -6.98 7.85
C GLN A 163 -10.04 -5.57 7.86
N ALA A 164 -10.13 -5.00 9.05
CA ALA A 164 -10.62 -3.65 9.22
C ALA A 164 -9.84 -2.91 10.30
N LEU A 165 -9.55 -1.64 10.04
CA LEU A 165 -9.06 -0.69 11.03
C LEU A 165 -10.22 0.13 11.56
N PHE A 166 -10.34 0.15 12.87
CA PHE A 166 -11.36 0.84 13.62
C PHE A 166 -10.74 2.07 14.32
N ASN A 167 -11.25 3.26 14.01
CA ASN A 167 -10.98 4.47 14.77
C ASN A 167 -12.27 4.84 15.50
N VAL A 168 -12.34 4.47 16.77
CA VAL A 168 -13.56 4.50 17.57
C VAL A 168 -13.71 5.83 18.29
N ALA A 169 -14.83 6.50 18.09
CA ALA A 169 -15.19 7.71 18.84
C ALA A 169 -15.30 7.42 20.34
N LYS A 170 -14.76 8.33 21.17
CA LYS A 170 -14.74 8.20 22.62
C LYS A 170 -16.16 8.29 23.20
N ASP A 171 -16.69 7.17 23.66
CA ASP A 171 -17.96 7.09 24.38
C ASP A 171 -17.86 6.00 25.45
N ARG A 172 -17.75 6.41 26.71
CA ARG A 172 -17.66 5.51 27.85
C ARG A 172 -18.98 4.90 28.29
N THR A 173 -20.08 5.45 27.81
CA THR A 173 -21.43 4.97 28.20
C THR A 173 -21.92 3.87 27.29
N ARG A 174 -21.38 3.77 26.06
CA ARG A 174 -21.74 2.76 25.07
C ARG A 174 -20.47 2.09 24.55
N PRO A 175 -20.10 0.92 25.08
CA PRO A 175 -18.94 0.19 24.57
C PRO A 175 -19.10 -0.13 23.08
N PHE A 176 -17.96 -0.09 22.37
CA PHE A 176 -17.84 -0.51 20.98
C PHE A 176 -17.29 -1.93 20.95
N VAL A 177 -18.07 -2.88 20.43
CA VAL A 177 -17.73 -4.31 20.44
C VAL A 177 -17.59 -4.81 19.02
N VAL A 178 -16.42 -5.32 18.65
CA VAL A 178 -16.19 -6.00 17.39
C VAL A 178 -16.16 -7.50 17.63
N SER A 179 -17.10 -8.21 17.03
CA SER A 179 -17.17 -9.68 17.04
C SER A 179 -16.55 -10.24 15.78
N ALA A 180 -15.59 -11.15 15.89
CA ALA A 180 -14.92 -11.80 14.77
C ALA A 180 -14.35 -13.16 15.18
N GLY A 181 -14.49 -14.18 14.36
CA GLY A 181 -13.89 -15.51 14.57
C GLY A 181 -14.20 -16.13 15.96
N GLY A 182 -15.43 -15.91 16.50
CA GLY A 182 -15.84 -16.40 17.80
C GLY A 182 -15.19 -15.69 19.00
N ARG A 183 -14.62 -14.50 18.78
CA ARG A 183 -14.01 -13.62 19.79
C ARG A 183 -14.63 -12.24 19.71
N GLN A 184 -14.45 -11.47 20.78
CA GLN A 184 -14.91 -10.09 20.85
C GLN A 184 -13.77 -9.19 21.26
N VAL A 185 -13.72 -8.00 20.66
CA VAL A 185 -12.82 -6.89 21.01
C VAL A 185 -13.65 -5.74 21.52
N THR A 186 -13.48 -5.36 22.76
CA THR A 186 -14.22 -4.24 23.37
C THR A 186 -13.33 -3.01 23.48
N ALA A 187 -13.85 -1.88 23.01
CA ALA A 187 -13.19 -0.59 22.94
C ALA A 187 -14.07 0.53 23.52
N LEU A 188 -13.46 1.60 24.03
CA LEU A 188 -14.14 2.78 24.61
C LEU A 188 -13.68 4.10 23.98
N GLY A 189 -12.95 4.04 22.87
CA GLY A 189 -12.34 5.21 22.20
C GLY A 189 -10.87 4.95 21.91
N THR A 190 -10.62 4.14 20.89
CA THR A 190 -9.33 3.52 20.58
C THR A 190 -9.13 3.41 19.09
N GLU A 191 -7.88 3.31 18.63
CA GLU A 191 -7.56 2.92 17.26
C GLU A 191 -6.93 1.52 17.27
N PHE A 192 -7.54 0.57 16.54
CA PHE A 192 -7.08 -0.82 16.47
C PHE A 192 -7.45 -1.48 15.15
N ASP A 193 -6.62 -2.41 14.72
CA ASP A 193 -6.81 -3.24 13.53
C ASP A 193 -7.29 -4.64 13.95
N VAL A 194 -8.27 -5.17 13.24
CA VAL A 194 -8.73 -6.56 13.43
C VAL A 194 -8.66 -7.27 12.09
N ARG A 195 -8.03 -8.43 12.10
CA ARG A 195 -7.96 -9.34 10.94
C ARG A 195 -8.50 -10.70 11.31
N VAL A 196 -9.36 -11.23 10.45
CA VAL A 196 -9.96 -12.56 10.65
C VAL A 196 -9.92 -13.36 9.35
N SER A 197 -9.59 -14.64 9.48
CA SER A 197 -9.70 -15.65 8.44
C SER A 197 -10.13 -16.98 9.08
N GLU A 198 -10.32 -18.01 8.28
CA GLU A 198 -10.68 -19.36 8.79
C GLU A 198 -9.67 -19.93 9.80
N ARG A 199 -8.40 -19.52 9.69
CA ARG A 199 -7.30 -20.08 10.50
C ARG A 199 -6.71 -19.12 11.51
N MET A 200 -7.09 -17.84 11.46
CA MET A 200 -6.39 -16.81 12.20
C MET A 200 -7.34 -15.69 12.61
N PHE A 201 -7.13 -15.20 13.83
CA PHE A 201 -7.71 -13.98 14.35
C PHE A 201 -6.58 -13.15 14.96
N GLU A 202 -6.45 -11.91 14.52
CA GLU A 202 -5.44 -10.97 15.01
C GLU A 202 -6.10 -9.65 15.40
N VAL A 203 -5.60 -9.05 16.48
CA VAL A 203 -5.95 -7.69 16.92
C VAL A 203 -4.69 -6.94 17.24
N THR A 204 -4.44 -5.82 16.56
CA THR A 204 -3.32 -4.93 16.86
C THR A 204 -3.83 -3.61 17.38
N LEU A 205 -3.35 -3.18 18.53
CA LEU A 205 -3.74 -1.92 19.15
C LEU A 205 -2.77 -0.81 18.75
N LEU A 206 -3.32 0.28 18.18
CA LEU A 206 -2.58 1.47 17.79
C LEU A 206 -2.64 2.53 18.89
N GLU A 207 -3.85 2.83 19.40
CA GLU A 207 -4.06 3.85 20.43
C GLU A 207 -5.14 3.42 21.41
N GLY A 208 -4.96 3.76 22.69
CA GLY A 208 -5.95 3.53 23.75
C GLY A 208 -5.79 2.18 24.45
N ARG A 209 -6.89 1.46 24.64
CA ARG A 209 -6.94 0.15 25.31
C ARG A 209 -8.08 -0.68 24.76
N VAL A 210 -7.83 -1.96 24.50
CA VAL A 210 -8.86 -2.92 24.11
C VAL A 210 -8.76 -4.19 24.95
N THR A 211 -9.92 -4.80 25.19
CA THR A 211 -10.02 -6.10 25.84
C THR A 211 -10.48 -7.13 24.81
N VAL A 212 -9.74 -8.23 24.70
CA VAL A 212 -10.09 -9.38 23.87
C VAL A 212 -10.74 -10.45 24.74
N THR A 213 -11.93 -10.90 24.37
CA THR A 213 -12.68 -11.91 25.10
C THR A 213 -13.16 -13.00 24.14
N ARG A 214 -13.64 -14.11 24.69
CA ARG A 214 -14.29 -15.19 23.95
C ARG A 214 -15.59 -15.58 24.65
N GLU A 215 -16.63 -15.78 23.88
CA GLU A 215 -17.85 -16.43 24.38
C GLU A 215 -17.61 -17.92 24.61
N ARG A 216 -17.94 -18.38 25.79
CA ARG A 216 -17.93 -19.79 26.13
C ARG A 216 -19.37 -20.21 26.40
N ARG A 217 -19.93 -20.99 25.50
CA ARG A 217 -21.17 -21.69 25.76
C ARG A 217 -20.86 -22.99 26.49
N SER A 218 -21.45 -23.18 27.66
CA SER A 218 -21.38 -24.44 28.38
C SER A 218 -22.61 -25.28 28.04
N THR A 219 -22.43 -26.58 27.82
CA THR A 219 -23.53 -27.51 27.65
C THR A 219 -24.28 -27.76 28.96
N ALA A 220 -23.66 -27.43 30.11
CA ALA A 220 -24.20 -27.60 31.47
C ALA A 220 -24.91 -26.35 31.99
N ASP A 221 -24.64 -25.17 31.43
CA ASP A 221 -25.25 -23.90 31.84
C ASP A 221 -25.52 -23.08 30.55
N PRO A 222 -26.80 -22.74 30.27
CA PRO A 222 -27.17 -21.93 29.10
C PRO A 222 -26.65 -20.48 29.19
N ALA A 223 -26.13 -20.06 30.33
CA ALA A 223 -25.52 -18.76 30.47
C ALA A 223 -24.23 -18.69 29.63
N VAL A 224 -24.11 -17.68 28.77
CA VAL A 224 -22.90 -17.41 27.99
C VAL A 224 -21.85 -16.78 28.91
N ALA A 225 -20.81 -17.53 29.25
CA ALA A 225 -19.70 -17.01 30.02
C ALA A 225 -18.72 -16.25 29.10
N ILE A 226 -18.46 -14.98 29.39
CA ILE A 226 -17.42 -14.18 28.72
C ILE A 226 -16.09 -14.46 29.42
N VAL A 227 -15.14 -15.05 28.69
CA VAL A 227 -13.81 -15.37 29.21
C VAL A 227 -12.82 -14.33 28.68
N PRO A 228 -12.16 -13.54 29.53
CA PRO A 228 -11.11 -12.63 29.12
C PRO A 228 -9.91 -13.43 28.59
N LEU A 229 -9.37 -13.04 27.46
CA LEU A 229 -8.18 -13.64 26.83
C LEU A 229 -6.96 -12.73 26.97
N ALA A 230 -7.13 -11.43 26.75
CA ALA A 230 -6.05 -10.44 26.83
C ALA A 230 -6.60 -9.02 26.99
N GLU A 231 -5.78 -8.16 27.58
CA GLU A 231 -5.90 -6.71 27.53
C GLU A 231 -4.67 -6.17 26.82
N LEU A 232 -4.86 -5.39 25.76
CA LEU A 232 -3.77 -4.88 24.91
C LEU A 232 -3.46 -3.43 25.24
N ARG A 233 -2.16 -3.09 25.14
CA ARG A 233 -1.60 -1.74 25.15
C ARG A 233 -1.15 -1.35 23.75
N PRO A 234 -1.00 -0.05 23.45
CA PRO A 234 -0.49 0.41 22.16
C PRO A 234 0.83 -0.29 21.79
N GLY A 235 0.93 -0.73 20.52
CA GLY A 235 2.06 -1.52 20.04
C GLY A 235 1.93 -3.03 20.24
N GLN A 236 0.90 -3.51 20.95
CA GLN A 236 0.70 -4.95 21.16
C GLN A 236 -0.29 -5.55 20.16
N GLN A 237 -0.02 -6.80 19.81
CA GLN A 237 -0.87 -7.64 18.97
C GLN A 237 -1.24 -8.93 19.69
N PHE A 238 -2.53 -9.23 19.69
CA PHE A 238 -3.06 -10.54 20.07
C PHE A 238 -3.22 -11.39 18.80
N VAL A 239 -2.64 -12.59 18.81
CA VAL A 239 -2.72 -13.55 17.70
C VAL A 239 -3.30 -14.86 18.22
N ALA A 240 -4.34 -15.34 17.56
CA ALA A 240 -4.91 -16.65 17.82
C ALA A 240 -5.02 -17.44 16.51
N LEU A 241 -4.22 -18.48 16.42
CA LEU A 241 -4.23 -19.43 15.30
C LEU A 241 -5.11 -20.64 15.63
N ALA A 242 -5.69 -21.26 14.60
CA ALA A 242 -6.58 -22.41 14.79
C ALA A 242 -5.93 -23.62 15.51
N LYS A 243 -4.61 -23.76 15.38
CA LYS A 243 -3.85 -24.93 15.90
C LYS A 243 -2.79 -24.57 16.92
N ALA A 244 -2.79 -23.34 17.46
CA ALA A 244 -1.82 -22.91 18.47
C ALA A 244 -2.53 -22.13 19.60
N PRO A 245 -1.96 -22.13 20.81
CA PRO A 245 -2.46 -21.27 21.87
C PRO A 245 -2.35 -19.80 21.49
N PRO A 246 -3.30 -18.95 21.91
CA PRO A 246 -3.24 -17.53 21.62
C PRO A 246 -2.05 -16.89 22.32
N GLN A 247 -1.49 -15.85 21.67
CA GLN A 247 -0.30 -15.14 22.15
C GLN A 247 -0.51 -13.63 22.07
N VAL A 248 0.12 -12.89 22.96
CA VAL A 248 0.29 -11.44 22.87
C VAL A 248 1.77 -11.17 22.58
N ARG A 249 2.02 -10.37 21.55
CA ARG A 249 3.38 -9.99 21.14
C ARG A 249 3.45 -8.50 20.81
N GLU A 250 4.64 -7.95 20.81
CA GLU A 250 4.88 -6.61 20.23
C GLU A 250 4.72 -6.67 18.72
N ALA A 251 4.17 -5.60 18.14
CA ALA A 251 3.95 -5.48 16.71
C ALA A 251 4.48 -4.15 16.18
N ASP A 252 5.07 -4.19 14.99
CA ASP A 252 5.30 -2.96 14.23
C ASP A 252 3.97 -2.44 13.70
N VAL A 253 3.41 -1.48 14.42
CA VAL A 253 2.13 -0.86 14.08
C VAL A 253 2.15 -0.24 12.68
N LYS A 254 3.26 0.41 12.28
CA LYS A 254 3.37 1.04 10.96
C LYS A 254 3.27 0.00 9.85
N ARG A 255 3.92 -1.14 10.04
CA ARG A 255 3.86 -2.27 9.12
C ARG A 255 2.45 -2.87 9.06
N VAL A 256 1.81 -3.11 10.20
CA VAL A 256 0.46 -3.69 10.26
C VAL A 256 -0.57 -2.85 9.51
N VAL A 257 -0.46 -1.51 9.57
CA VAL A 257 -1.41 -0.61 8.91
C VAL A 257 -0.93 -0.03 7.58
N SER A 258 0.20 -0.50 7.04
CA SER A 258 0.77 -0.02 5.76
C SER A 258 -0.19 -0.21 4.58
N TRP A 259 -1.06 -1.20 4.66
CA TRP A 259 -2.10 -1.45 3.67
C TRP A 259 -3.05 -0.25 3.48
N ARG A 260 -3.21 0.64 4.48
CA ARG A 260 -4.01 1.88 4.35
C ARG A 260 -3.46 2.80 3.25
N SER A 261 -2.15 2.86 3.12
CA SER A 261 -1.48 3.63 2.05
C SER A 261 -1.28 2.84 0.76
N GLY A 262 -1.85 1.62 0.66
CA GLY A 262 -1.72 0.79 -0.52
C GLY A 262 -0.43 0.01 -0.60
N GLN A 263 0.24 -0.22 0.50
CA GLN A 263 1.49 -0.94 0.55
C GLN A 263 1.43 -2.11 1.53
N VAL A 264 2.20 -3.14 1.24
CA VAL A 264 2.55 -4.22 2.17
C VAL A 264 4.05 -4.15 2.39
N VAL A 265 4.48 -4.15 3.65
CA VAL A 265 5.89 -4.09 4.05
C VAL A 265 6.29 -5.42 4.65
N PHE A 266 7.34 -6.02 4.12
CA PHE A 266 7.94 -7.24 4.62
C PHE A 266 9.29 -6.92 5.25
N GLU A 267 9.59 -7.51 6.40
CA GLU A 267 10.86 -7.39 7.13
C GLU A 267 11.28 -8.78 7.59
N ASP A 268 12.25 -9.35 6.89
CA ASP A 268 12.72 -10.73 7.12
C ASP A 268 11.56 -11.75 7.18
N GLU A 269 10.54 -11.56 6.31
CA GLU A 269 9.35 -12.40 6.26
C GLU A 269 9.62 -13.67 5.46
N ARG A 270 9.02 -14.79 5.84
CA ARG A 270 9.09 -16.01 5.04
C ARG A 270 8.37 -15.80 3.70
N LEU A 271 8.94 -16.33 2.63
CA LEU A 271 8.38 -16.14 1.29
C LEU A 271 6.95 -16.70 1.19
N GLU A 272 6.64 -17.81 1.87
CA GLU A 272 5.29 -18.36 1.89
C GLU A 272 4.27 -17.37 2.51
N ASP A 273 4.65 -16.69 3.60
CA ASP A 273 3.80 -15.71 4.28
C ASP A 273 3.65 -14.45 3.44
N ALA A 274 4.74 -14.00 2.82
CA ALA A 274 4.72 -12.84 1.91
C ALA A 274 3.86 -13.11 0.67
N VAL A 275 3.96 -14.28 0.08
CA VAL A 275 3.11 -14.72 -1.05
C VAL A 275 1.65 -14.80 -0.61
N ALA A 276 1.37 -15.38 0.55
CA ALA A 276 0.02 -15.45 1.08
C ALA A 276 -0.59 -14.05 1.32
N GLU A 277 0.21 -13.10 1.82
CA GLU A 277 -0.23 -11.73 2.02
C GLU A 277 -0.49 -11.01 0.69
N MET A 278 0.41 -11.10 -0.30
CA MET A 278 0.22 -10.49 -1.62
C MET A 278 -1.00 -11.09 -2.35
N ASN A 279 -1.23 -12.38 -2.22
CA ASN A 279 -2.37 -13.08 -2.81
C ASN A 279 -3.74 -12.59 -2.29
N ARG A 280 -3.81 -11.98 -1.11
CA ARG A 280 -5.05 -11.38 -0.60
C ARG A 280 -5.56 -10.23 -1.47
N TYR A 281 -4.66 -9.53 -2.15
CA TYR A 281 -4.96 -8.33 -2.92
C TYR A 281 -5.14 -8.59 -4.42
N SER A 282 -4.99 -9.83 -4.87
CA SER A 282 -5.05 -10.17 -6.28
C SER A 282 -5.91 -11.41 -6.55
N ARG A 283 -6.66 -11.38 -7.65
CA ARG A 283 -7.33 -12.58 -8.16
C ARG A 283 -6.34 -13.56 -8.78
N GLN A 284 -5.26 -13.02 -9.37
CA GLN A 284 -4.16 -13.84 -9.88
C GLN A 284 -3.28 -14.28 -8.71
N GLN A 285 -3.22 -15.58 -8.47
CA GLN A 285 -2.54 -16.14 -7.30
C GLN A 285 -1.11 -16.55 -7.63
N VAL A 286 -0.16 -16.16 -6.78
CA VAL A 286 1.21 -16.68 -6.80
C VAL A 286 1.25 -17.97 -6.00
N VAL A 287 1.88 -19.00 -6.55
CA VAL A 287 2.02 -20.31 -5.93
C VAL A 287 3.48 -20.71 -5.95
N LEU A 288 3.99 -21.20 -4.82
CA LEU A 288 5.32 -21.80 -4.74
C LEU A 288 5.23 -23.22 -5.24
N GLY A 289 5.94 -23.54 -6.31
CA GLY A 289 5.99 -24.87 -6.92
C GLY A 289 6.92 -25.83 -6.19
N ASP A 290 7.71 -25.34 -5.22
CA ASP A 290 8.64 -26.12 -4.43
C ASP A 290 8.68 -25.60 -2.98
N ASP A 291 8.53 -26.51 -2.01
CA ASP A 291 8.54 -26.19 -0.58
C ASP A 291 9.86 -25.56 -0.10
N ARG A 292 10.96 -25.77 -0.80
CA ARG A 292 12.26 -25.16 -0.50
C ARG A 292 12.21 -23.62 -0.59
N LEU A 293 11.34 -23.08 -1.43
CA LEU A 293 11.15 -21.64 -1.57
C LEU A 293 10.44 -21.03 -0.36
N ALA A 294 9.60 -21.79 0.33
CA ALA A 294 8.75 -21.32 1.43
C ALA A 294 9.55 -20.65 2.56
N SER A 295 10.76 -21.17 2.83
CA SER A 295 11.63 -20.69 3.91
C SER A 295 12.52 -19.49 3.55
N LEU A 296 12.58 -19.10 2.28
CA LEU A 296 13.35 -17.91 1.87
C LEU A 296 12.83 -16.67 2.60
N ARG A 297 13.74 -15.74 2.90
CA ARG A 297 13.42 -14.52 3.62
C ARG A 297 13.40 -13.32 2.69
N ILE A 298 12.35 -12.53 2.79
CA ILE A 298 12.17 -11.35 1.94
C ILE A 298 11.98 -10.10 2.81
N SER A 299 12.59 -9.00 2.35
CA SER A 299 12.36 -7.66 2.90
C SER A 299 12.09 -6.70 1.74
N GLY A 300 11.13 -5.82 1.93
CA GLY A 300 10.76 -4.81 0.93
C GLY A 300 9.35 -4.28 1.12
N ALA A 301 9.03 -3.21 0.39
CA ALA A 301 7.69 -2.63 0.34
C ALA A 301 7.12 -2.82 -1.08
N PHE A 302 5.90 -3.33 -1.16
CA PHE A 302 5.22 -3.62 -2.41
C PHE A 302 3.83 -2.98 -2.42
N ASN A 303 3.38 -2.53 -3.59
CA ASN A 303 2.04 -2.00 -3.71
C ASN A 303 1.01 -3.15 -3.66
N THR A 304 -0.07 -2.94 -2.93
CA THR A 304 -1.17 -3.90 -2.86
C THR A 304 -1.76 -4.13 -4.27
N GLY A 305 -1.90 -5.40 -4.66
CA GLY A 305 -2.43 -5.79 -5.97
C GLY A 305 -1.43 -5.77 -7.13
N ASP A 306 -0.21 -5.25 -6.92
CA ASP A 306 0.86 -5.29 -7.92
C ASP A 306 1.66 -6.60 -7.82
N THR A 307 0.98 -7.70 -8.17
CA THR A 307 1.56 -9.05 -8.19
C THR A 307 2.70 -9.16 -9.20
N GLY A 308 2.63 -8.40 -10.31
CA GLY A 308 3.65 -8.39 -11.35
C GLY A 308 5.00 -7.94 -10.82
N THR A 309 5.08 -6.73 -10.28
CA THR A 309 6.32 -6.17 -9.70
C THR A 309 6.85 -7.03 -8.54
N PHE A 310 5.96 -7.60 -7.72
CA PHE A 310 6.36 -8.53 -6.66
C PHE A 310 7.07 -9.76 -7.22
N VAL A 311 6.50 -10.42 -8.23
CA VAL A 311 7.09 -11.59 -8.89
C VAL A 311 8.39 -11.24 -9.61
N GLU A 312 8.46 -10.11 -10.31
CA GLU A 312 9.68 -9.64 -10.96
C GLU A 312 10.82 -9.43 -9.96
N ALA A 313 10.53 -8.85 -8.81
CA ALA A 313 11.52 -8.70 -7.73
C ALA A 313 12.00 -10.05 -7.21
N LEU A 314 11.10 -11.03 -7.01
CA LEU A 314 11.49 -12.37 -6.58
C LEU A 314 12.42 -13.06 -7.59
N VAL A 315 12.10 -12.96 -8.88
CA VAL A 315 12.93 -13.57 -9.96
C VAL A 315 14.28 -12.85 -10.10
N ALA A 316 14.34 -11.54 -9.83
CA ALA A 316 15.57 -10.76 -9.93
C ALA A 316 16.56 -11.00 -8.78
N TYR A 317 16.04 -11.14 -7.55
CA TYR A 317 16.88 -11.18 -6.35
C TYR A 317 17.09 -12.58 -5.76
N PHE A 318 16.28 -13.57 -6.16
CA PHE A 318 16.39 -14.95 -5.67
C PHE A 318 16.63 -15.92 -6.82
N PRO A 319 17.16 -17.14 -6.56
CA PRO A 319 17.30 -18.18 -7.57
C PRO A 319 15.94 -18.81 -7.90
N ILE A 320 15.02 -17.98 -8.35
CA ILE A 320 13.63 -18.33 -8.67
C ILE A 320 13.39 -18.05 -10.16
N GLU A 321 12.61 -18.89 -10.80
CA GLU A 321 12.08 -18.67 -12.15
C GLU A 321 10.55 -18.79 -12.15
N ARG A 322 9.93 -18.03 -13.04
CA ARG A 322 8.49 -18.08 -13.27
C ARG A 322 8.22 -19.16 -14.32
N ASP A 323 7.23 -20.00 -14.07
CA ASP A 323 6.75 -20.95 -15.09
C ASP A 323 6.12 -20.17 -16.27
N ALA A 324 6.43 -20.62 -17.49
CA ALA A 324 6.02 -19.96 -18.73
C ALA A 324 4.54 -20.18 -19.09
N ASP A 325 3.82 -21.03 -18.38
CA ASP A 325 2.41 -21.30 -18.70
C ASP A 325 1.47 -20.14 -18.26
N GLN A 326 1.27 -19.19 -19.18
CA GLN A 326 0.50 -17.96 -18.98
C GLN A 326 -1.03 -18.14 -19.01
N ARG A 327 -1.55 -19.36 -19.11
CA ARG A 327 -2.99 -19.63 -19.34
C ARG A 327 -3.80 -19.81 -18.06
N SER A 328 -3.19 -19.72 -16.90
CA SER A 328 -3.88 -19.90 -15.63
C SER A 328 -3.91 -18.62 -14.81
N ASP A 329 -4.95 -18.43 -13.99
CA ASP A 329 -5.03 -17.37 -12.97
C ASP A 329 -3.96 -17.53 -11.87
N LYS A 330 -2.96 -18.39 -12.11
CA LYS A 330 -1.88 -18.70 -11.18
C LYS A 330 -0.51 -18.43 -11.81
N ILE A 331 0.36 -17.80 -11.02
CA ILE A 331 1.78 -17.65 -11.33
C ILE A 331 2.52 -18.68 -10.48
N VAL A 332 3.12 -19.68 -11.10
CA VAL A 332 3.92 -20.69 -10.40
C VAL A 332 5.39 -20.25 -10.37
N LEU A 333 5.98 -20.25 -9.18
CA LEU A 333 7.38 -19.93 -8.95
C LEU A 333 8.15 -21.21 -8.60
N ASN A 334 9.19 -21.49 -9.36
CA ASN A 334 10.05 -22.66 -9.19
C ASN A 334 11.50 -22.24 -8.87
N PRO A 335 12.30 -23.09 -8.22
CA PRO A 335 13.72 -22.85 -8.12
C PRO A 335 14.35 -22.82 -9.51
N ARG A 336 15.19 -21.81 -9.77
CA ARG A 336 15.95 -21.74 -11.02
C ARG A 336 16.88 -22.95 -11.10
N SER A 337 16.74 -23.75 -12.15
CA SER A 337 17.65 -24.85 -12.40
C SER A 337 19.07 -24.33 -12.58
N PRO A 338 20.10 -24.92 -11.94
CA PRO A 338 21.47 -24.55 -12.23
C PRO A 338 21.71 -24.77 -13.73
N ALA A 339 22.27 -23.76 -14.41
CA ALA A 339 22.64 -23.85 -15.80
C ALA A 339 23.52 -25.15 -15.96
N ARG A 340 23.07 -26.09 -16.79
CA ARG A 340 23.89 -27.23 -17.16
C ARG A 340 25.09 -26.68 -17.93
N GLY A 341 26.24 -26.56 -17.22
CA GLY A 341 27.52 -26.19 -17.81
C GLY A 341 28.06 -27.30 -18.74
#